data_3399779ad397d3bbec6e8a4b689a5ef1
#
_entry.id   3399779ad397d3bbec6e8a4b689a5ef1
#
_cell.length_a   1.000
_cell.length_b   1.000
_cell.length_c   1.000
_cell.angle_alpha   90.00
_cell.angle_beta   90.00
_cell.angle_gamma   90.00
#
_symmetry.space_group_name_H-M   'P 1'
#
loop_
_entity.id
_entity.type
_entity.pdbx_description
1 polymer ?
#
loop_
_entity_poly.entity_id
_entity_poly.type
_entity_poly.pdbx_seq_one_letter_code
_entity_poly.pdbx_strand_id
1 'polypeptide(L)'
;MSMFDMENMKKLKSLGAKAPATWKGFLAFDEAARADGAIPKKYKELMAVAVALTTQCPYCIEIHKGEAIKAGATEVELAETTFVAAALRAGGSITHGTHLMSQ
;
A
#
# COMPACT_ATOMS: atom_id res chain seq x y z
N MET A 1 -2.11 6.55 -23.87
CA MET A 1 -2.68 5.80 -22.74
C MET A 1 -1.60 5.59 -21.68
N SER A 2 -1.94 5.85 -20.44
CA SER A 2 -1.02 5.62 -19.32
C SER A 2 -0.89 4.13 -19.02
N MET A 3 0.33 3.68 -18.69
CA MET A 3 0.54 2.32 -18.21
C MET A 3 -0.17 2.09 -16.87
N PHE A 4 -0.39 3.16 -16.10
CA PHE A 4 -1.01 3.10 -14.78
C PHE A 4 -2.48 3.51 -14.82
N ASP A 5 -3.19 3.08 -15.84
CA ASP A 5 -4.62 3.34 -15.99
C ASP A 5 -5.39 2.40 -15.07
N MET A 6 -6.28 2.95 -14.22
CA MET A 6 -7.09 2.15 -13.29
C MET A 6 -8.01 1.16 -14.01
N GLU A 7 -8.28 1.37 -15.30
CA GLU A 7 -9.01 0.39 -16.13
C GLU A 7 -8.30 -0.97 -16.14
N ASN A 8 -6.98 -0.99 -15.94
CA ASN A 8 -6.22 -2.23 -15.87
C ASN A 8 -6.71 -3.13 -14.73
N MET A 9 -7.35 -2.58 -13.71
CA MET A 9 -7.89 -3.39 -12.60
C MET A 9 -8.94 -4.38 -13.08
N LYS A 10 -9.62 -4.09 -14.17
CA LYS A 10 -10.59 -5.00 -14.77
C LYS A 10 -9.93 -6.27 -15.31
N LYS A 11 -8.62 -6.21 -15.60
CA LYS A 11 -7.85 -7.34 -16.12
C LYS A 11 -7.43 -8.32 -15.03
N LEU A 12 -7.59 -7.94 -13.75
CA LEU A 12 -7.24 -8.83 -12.63
C LEU A 12 -8.05 -10.15 -12.69
N LYS A 13 -9.29 -10.09 -13.10
CA LYS A 13 -10.11 -11.28 -13.25
C LYS A 13 -9.49 -12.26 -14.25
N SER A 14 -9.01 -11.73 -15.38
CA SER A 14 -8.34 -12.54 -16.41
C SER A 14 -7.01 -13.09 -15.90
N LEU A 15 -6.24 -12.26 -15.23
CA LEU A 15 -4.96 -12.66 -14.65
C LEU A 15 -5.16 -13.78 -13.63
N GLY A 16 -6.12 -13.62 -12.72
CA GLY A 16 -6.43 -14.61 -11.70
C GLY A 16 -6.93 -15.92 -12.28
N ALA A 17 -7.68 -15.86 -13.39
CA ALA A 17 -8.18 -17.05 -14.06
C ALA A 17 -7.07 -17.90 -14.66
N LYS A 18 -5.91 -17.32 -14.97
CA LYS A 18 -4.74 -18.04 -15.49
C LYS A 18 -3.99 -18.82 -14.41
N ALA A 19 -4.13 -18.43 -13.15
CA ALA A 19 -3.49 -19.08 -12.02
C ALA A 19 -4.46 -19.10 -10.83
N PRO A 20 -5.56 -19.88 -10.95
CA PRO A 20 -6.70 -19.74 -10.02
C PRO A 20 -6.37 -20.10 -8.57
N ALA A 21 -5.58 -21.12 -8.33
CA ALA A 21 -5.23 -21.53 -6.97
C ALA A 21 -4.35 -20.46 -6.29
N THR A 22 -3.38 -19.94 -7.00
CA THR A 22 -2.48 -18.90 -6.50
C THR A 22 -3.25 -17.61 -6.25
N TRP A 23 -4.12 -17.22 -7.17
CA TRP A 23 -4.95 -16.03 -7.05
C TRP A 23 -5.86 -16.12 -5.82
N LYS A 24 -6.51 -17.26 -5.63
CA LYS A 24 -7.36 -17.50 -4.48
C LYS A 24 -6.58 -17.40 -3.18
N GLY A 25 -5.39 -17.99 -3.14
CA GLY A 25 -4.51 -17.93 -1.98
C GLY A 25 -4.07 -16.51 -1.65
N PHE A 26 -3.72 -15.72 -2.68
CA PHE A 26 -3.35 -14.32 -2.50
C PHE A 26 -4.52 -13.50 -1.95
N LEU A 27 -5.72 -13.65 -2.51
CA LEU A 27 -6.89 -12.92 -2.05
C LEU A 27 -7.21 -13.22 -0.60
N ALA A 28 -7.12 -14.49 -0.19
CA ALA A 28 -7.37 -14.89 1.19
C ALA A 28 -6.34 -14.28 2.14
N PHE A 29 -5.07 -14.29 1.76
CA PHE A 29 -3.99 -13.69 2.54
C PHE A 29 -4.19 -12.19 2.66
N ASP A 30 -4.44 -11.51 1.55
CA ASP A 30 -4.61 -10.05 1.51
C ASP A 30 -5.78 -9.60 2.37
N GLU A 31 -6.92 -10.28 2.26
CA GLU A 31 -8.11 -9.96 3.05
C GLU A 31 -7.86 -10.16 4.54
N ALA A 32 -7.26 -11.29 4.92
CA ALA A 32 -6.94 -11.59 6.31
C ALA A 32 -5.95 -10.57 6.89
N ALA A 33 -4.96 -10.17 6.11
CA ALA A 33 -3.96 -9.20 6.55
C ALA A 33 -4.56 -7.84 6.86
N ARG A 34 -5.60 -7.44 6.12
CA ARG A 34 -6.21 -6.10 6.25
C ARG A 34 -7.48 -6.08 7.08
N ALA A 35 -7.94 -7.23 7.58
CA ALA A 35 -9.15 -7.30 8.41
C ALA A 35 -8.90 -6.68 9.79
N ASP A 36 -9.98 -6.24 10.45
CA ASP A 36 -9.90 -5.78 11.83
C ASP A 36 -9.24 -6.84 12.71
N GLY A 37 -8.37 -6.38 13.58
CA GLY A 37 -7.68 -7.23 14.53
C GLY A 37 -7.23 -6.38 15.70
N ALA A 38 -6.08 -6.71 16.30
CA ALA A 38 -5.49 -5.85 17.33
C ALA A 38 -5.24 -4.44 16.80
N ILE A 39 -4.97 -4.34 15.49
CA ILE A 39 -4.89 -3.06 14.80
C ILE A 39 -6.19 -2.89 14.02
N PRO A 40 -6.96 -1.82 14.27
CA PRO A 40 -8.19 -1.57 13.53
C PRO A 40 -7.96 -1.39 12.04
N LYS A 41 -8.97 -1.77 11.25
CA LYS A 41 -8.88 -1.72 9.78
C LYS A 41 -8.48 -0.34 9.25
N LYS A 42 -8.97 0.75 9.84
CA LYS A 42 -8.60 2.10 9.42
C LYS A 42 -7.08 2.27 9.39
N TYR A 43 -6.41 1.85 10.44
CA TYR A 43 -4.96 1.99 10.54
C TYR A 43 -4.22 1.03 9.62
N LYS A 44 -4.76 -0.17 9.42
CA LYS A 44 -4.20 -1.10 8.44
C LYS A 44 -4.28 -0.55 7.02
N GLU A 45 -5.37 0.13 6.67
CA GLU A 45 -5.48 0.75 5.35
C GLU A 45 -4.55 1.96 5.22
N LEU A 46 -4.34 2.71 6.31
CA LEU A 46 -3.35 3.79 6.31
C LEU A 46 -1.93 3.24 6.14
N MET A 47 -1.63 2.10 6.77
CA MET A 47 -0.35 1.40 6.54
C MET A 47 -0.21 0.98 5.09
N ALA A 48 -1.28 0.46 4.48
CA ALA A 48 -1.28 0.07 3.08
C ALA A 48 -0.99 1.28 2.18
N VAL A 49 -1.59 2.43 2.49
CA VAL A 49 -1.31 3.68 1.77
C VAL A 49 0.17 4.05 1.89
N ALA A 50 0.72 3.99 3.11
CA ALA A 50 2.13 4.31 3.34
C ALA A 50 3.06 3.41 2.52
N VAL A 51 2.79 2.11 2.51
CA VAL A 51 3.58 1.15 1.72
C VAL A 51 3.44 1.45 0.23
N ALA A 52 2.21 1.72 -0.23
CA ALA A 52 1.94 2.03 -1.63
C ALA A 52 2.69 3.29 -2.08
N LEU A 53 2.77 4.30 -1.22
CA LEU A 53 3.53 5.52 -1.52
C LEU A 53 5.02 5.22 -1.68
N THR A 54 5.58 4.34 -0.83
CA THR A 54 7.01 4.01 -0.89
C THR A 54 7.34 3.09 -2.06
N THR A 55 6.45 2.18 -2.44
CA THR A 55 6.64 1.31 -3.60
C THR A 55 6.23 1.98 -4.90
N GLN A 56 5.61 3.16 -4.81
CA GLN A 56 5.15 3.95 -5.94
C GLN A 56 4.19 3.16 -6.84
N CYS A 57 3.21 2.51 -6.21
CA CYS A 57 2.20 1.74 -6.92
C CYS A 57 0.92 2.58 -7.05
N PRO A 58 0.66 3.19 -8.23
CA PRO A 58 -0.54 4.03 -8.39
C PRO A 58 -1.84 3.29 -8.16
N TYR A 59 -1.91 2.02 -8.55
CA TYR A 59 -3.10 1.20 -8.32
C TYR A 59 -3.37 1.02 -6.83
N CYS A 60 -2.33 0.70 -6.07
CA CYS A 60 -2.44 0.49 -4.62
C CYS A 60 -2.81 1.78 -3.91
N ILE A 61 -2.25 2.92 -4.34
CA ILE A 61 -2.57 4.23 -3.77
C ILE A 61 -4.07 4.51 -3.90
N GLU A 62 -4.62 4.37 -5.10
CA GLU A 62 -6.04 4.66 -5.33
C GLU A 62 -6.95 3.70 -4.56
N ILE A 63 -6.67 2.40 -4.61
CA ILE A 63 -7.48 1.38 -3.95
C ILE A 63 -7.47 1.60 -2.43
N HIS A 64 -6.28 1.73 -1.84
CA HIS A 64 -6.18 1.78 -0.38
C HIS A 64 -6.52 3.14 0.20
N LYS A 65 -6.34 4.23 -0.57
CA LYS A 65 -6.91 5.53 -0.22
C LYS A 65 -8.43 5.40 -0.05
N GLY A 66 -9.09 4.78 -1.03
CA GLY A 66 -10.54 4.56 -0.96
C GLY A 66 -10.95 3.71 0.22
N GLU A 67 -10.23 2.62 0.49
CA GLU A 67 -10.52 1.74 1.63
C GLU A 67 -10.29 2.45 2.96
N ALA A 68 -9.24 3.27 3.06
CA ALA A 68 -8.95 4.04 4.26
C ALA A 68 -10.08 5.03 4.55
N ILE A 69 -10.56 5.74 3.53
CA ILE A 69 -11.67 6.69 3.67
C ILE A 69 -12.94 5.96 4.12
N LYS A 70 -13.26 4.81 3.52
CA LYS A 70 -14.40 3.98 3.93
C LYS A 70 -14.29 3.56 5.38
N ALA A 71 -13.09 3.30 5.86
CA ALA A 71 -12.85 2.88 7.24
C ALA A 71 -12.80 4.07 8.22
N GLY A 72 -13.03 5.29 7.74
CA GLY A 72 -13.13 6.47 8.57
C GLY A 72 -11.88 7.35 8.63
N ALA A 73 -10.90 7.12 7.75
CA ALA A 73 -9.71 7.96 7.72
C ALA A 73 -10.05 9.35 7.22
N THR A 74 -9.44 10.35 7.83
CA THR A 74 -9.60 11.75 7.45
C THR A 74 -8.49 12.17 6.50
N GLU A 75 -8.69 13.29 5.83
CA GLU A 75 -7.68 13.86 4.95
C GLU A 75 -6.40 14.23 5.73
N VAL A 76 -6.56 14.68 6.98
CA VAL A 76 -5.43 14.97 7.86
C VAL A 76 -4.63 13.70 8.15
N GLU A 77 -5.33 12.59 8.43
CA GLU A 77 -4.67 11.31 8.66
C GLU A 77 -3.93 10.81 7.42
N LEU A 78 -4.50 11.03 6.24
CA LEU A 78 -3.82 10.68 4.97
C LEU A 78 -2.57 11.53 4.76
N ALA A 79 -2.64 12.82 5.08
CA ALA A 79 -1.48 13.70 5.00
C ALA A 79 -0.38 13.27 5.97
N GLU A 80 -0.73 12.98 7.21
CA GLU A 80 0.24 12.52 8.21
C GLU A 80 0.88 11.20 7.82
N THR A 81 0.09 10.28 7.26
CA THR A 81 0.58 9.01 6.71
C THR A 81 1.65 9.25 5.65
N THR A 82 1.42 10.21 4.78
CA THR A 82 2.37 10.59 3.73
C THR A 82 3.71 11.01 4.34
N PHE A 83 3.67 11.83 5.38
CA PHE A 83 4.90 12.33 5.99
C PHE A 83 5.63 11.27 6.82
N VAL A 84 4.91 10.34 7.43
CA VAL A 84 5.55 9.19 8.09
C VAL A 84 6.30 8.36 7.06
N ALA A 85 5.66 8.06 5.93
CA ALA A 85 6.31 7.30 4.86
C ALA A 85 7.56 8.02 4.35
N ALA A 86 7.47 9.33 4.14
CA ALA A 86 8.60 10.15 3.68
C ALA A 86 9.73 10.16 4.71
N ALA A 87 9.41 10.35 5.98
CA ALA A 87 10.39 10.41 7.06
C ALA A 87 11.19 9.11 7.18
N LEU A 88 10.51 7.97 7.08
CA LEU A 88 11.16 6.66 7.16
C LEU A 88 12.04 6.38 5.95
N ARG A 89 11.62 6.82 4.76
CA ARG A 89 12.44 6.71 3.56
C ARG A 89 13.69 7.57 3.67
N ALA A 90 13.53 8.81 4.14
CA ALA A 90 14.66 9.71 4.36
C ALA A 90 15.60 9.15 5.44
N GLY A 91 15.03 8.69 6.57
CA GLY A 91 15.80 8.11 7.66
C GLY A 91 16.60 6.89 7.23
N GLY A 92 15.99 6.02 6.46
CA GLY A 92 16.67 4.83 5.92
C GLY A 92 17.83 5.23 5.01
N SER A 93 17.60 6.20 4.13
CA SER A 93 18.64 6.70 3.23
C SER A 93 19.82 7.28 4.02
N ILE A 94 19.54 8.14 5.01
CA ILE A 94 20.59 8.74 5.83
C ILE A 94 21.37 7.68 6.58
N THR A 95 20.69 6.73 7.22
CA THR A 95 21.32 5.67 8.00
C THR A 95 22.23 4.82 7.11
N HIS A 96 21.74 4.42 5.95
CA HIS A 96 22.52 3.62 5.01
C HIS A 96 23.67 4.41 4.39
N GLY A 97 23.58 5.74 4.38
CA GLY A 97 24.67 6.59 3.94
C GLY A 97 25.95 6.44 4.75
N THR A 98 25.83 5.90 5.98
CA THR A 98 27.01 5.62 6.81
C THR A 98 27.96 4.61 6.16
N HIS A 99 27.43 3.73 5.29
CA HIS A 99 28.27 2.78 4.55
C HIS A 99 29.25 3.45 3.59
N LEU A 100 29.00 4.72 3.26
CA LEU A 100 29.87 5.47 2.36
C LEU A 100 31.02 6.15 3.07
N MET A 101 30.99 6.19 4.40
CA MET A 101 32.00 6.86 5.20
C MET A 101 33.05 5.84 5.65
N SER A 102 34.31 6.30 5.73
CA SER A 102 35.40 5.46 6.21
C SER A 102 35.50 5.43 7.75
N GLN A 103 34.90 6.43 8.36
CA GLN A 103 34.86 6.57 9.83
C GLN A 103 33.45 6.89 10.28
#